data_5749f14891a4f0d0a51b50082366c5a2
#
_entry.id   5749f14891a4f0d0a51b50082366c5a2
#
_cell.length_a   1.000
_cell.length_b   1.000
_cell.length_c   1.000
_cell.angle_alpha   90.00
_cell.angle_beta   90.00
_cell.angle_gamma   90.00
#
_symmetry.space_group_name_H-M   'P 1'
#
loop_
_entity.id
_entity.type
_entity.pdbx_description
1 polymer ?
#
loop_
_entity_poly.entity_id
_entity_poly.type
_entity_poly.pdbx_seq_one_letter_code
_entity_poly.pdbx_strand_id
1 'polypeptide(L)'
;MIGYALYAEKGKAVVKKTSEISRIAGISKRTLQFYDDEGVVKAERSGSNYRLYDERALGELWEVMIYKEAGMELKEIKQLMRAPEQEKKLFYQMYIKSLEEKIKRLEGQREWISFIMTHGFPKVPENEEGVTYKERIAELSCRETCGEAGSCRKTAGESRREEKLKDLRNPAEKAVRHF
;
A
#
# COMPACT_ATOMS: atom_id res chain seq x y z
N MET A 1 14.54 -3.69 20.95
CA MET A 1 13.88 -3.23 22.20
C MET A 1 14.41 -1.85 22.53
N ILE A 2 14.00 -0.83 21.76
CA ILE A 2 14.29 0.57 22.03
C ILE A 2 12.95 1.27 21.91
N GLY A 3 12.38 1.35 23.01
CA GLY A 3 11.12 1.55 23.16
C GLY A 3 10.58 2.60 24.05
N TYR A 4 9.50 2.42 24.51
CA TYR A 4 8.62 3.26 25.30
C TYR A 4 8.99 3.36 26.80
N ALA A 5 10.12 2.79 27.21
CA ALA A 5 10.52 2.75 28.63
C ALA A 5 11.08 4.07 29.19
N LEU A 6 11.23 5.12 28.38
CA LEU A 6 11.89 6.37 28.81
C LEU A 6 10.94 7.48 29.29
N TYR A 7 9.62 7.26 29.32
CA TYR A 7 8.67 8.31 29.75
C TYR A 7 7.81 7.93 30.95
N ALA A 8 8.14 6.86 31.65
CA ALA A 8 7.43 6.49 32.87
C ALA A 8 8.13 7.09 34.13
N GLU A 9 8.23 8.40 34.22
CA GLU A 9 8.37 9.06 35.52
C GLU A 9 7.00 9.24 36.15
N LYS A 10 6.83 8.67 37.33
CA LYS A 10 5.67 8.74 38.21
C LYS A 10 5.32 10.19 38.57
N GLY A 11 4.47 10.80 37.78
CA GLY A 11 3.86 12.09 38.04
C GLY A 11 2.48 12.13 37.38
N LYS A 12 1.47 12.72 38.03
CA LYS A 12 0.06 12.90 37.61
C LYS A 12 -0.10 12.77 36.10
N ALA A 13 -0.87 11.79 35.63
CA ALA A 13 -1.15 11.61 34.21
C ALA A 13 -1.49 12.96 33.56
N VAL A 14 -0.59 13.44 32.72
CA VAL A 14 -0.77 14.74 32.03
C VAL A 14 -1.75 14.54 30.93
N VAL A 15 -3.01 14.81 31.22
CA VAL A 15 -4.11 14.68 30.28
C VAL A 15 -4.26 15.99 29.51
N LYS A 16 -4.24 15.91 28.17
CA LYS A 16 -4.35 17.07 27.28
C LYS A 16 -5.66 17.08 26.52
N LYS A 17 -6.18 18.29 26.26
CA LYS A 17 -7.38 18.49 25.44
C LYS A 17 -7.06 18.36 23.94
N THR A 18 -8.06 18.05 23.12
CA THR A 18 -7.96 17.98 21.65
C THR A 18 -7.27 19.20 21.04
N SER A 19 -7.55 20.41 21.54
CA SER A 19 -6.92 21.65 21.02
C SER A 19 -5.42 21.75 21.29
N GLU A 20 -4.98 21.24 22.42
CA GLU A 20 -3.57 21.24 22.80
C GLU A 20 -2.78 20.21 21.96
N ILE A 21 -3.36 19.00 21.81
CA ILE A 21 -2.74 17.95 21.01
C ILE A 21 -2.69 18.35 19.53
N SER A 22 -3.77 18.89 18.99
CA SER A 22 -3.82 19.42 17.62
C SER A 22 -2.68 20.41 17.34
N ARG A 23 -2.38 21.29 18.31
CA ARG A 23 -1.29 22.25 18.18
C ARG A 23 0.09 21.60 18.29
N ILE A 24 0.28 20.67 19.24
CA ILE A 24 1.56 19.97 19.45
C ILE A 24 1.90 19.07 18.26
N ALA A 25 0.92 18.30 17.80
CA ALA A 25 1.10 17.35 16.70
C ALA A 25 1.04 18.00 15.30
N GLY A 26 0.61 19.27 15.19
CA GLY A 26 0.49 19.93 13.89
C GLY A 26 -0.62 19.37 12.99
N ILE A 27 -1.59 18.64 13.56
CA ILE A 27 -2.72 18.07 12.83
C ILE A 27 -4.03 18.73 13.20
N SER A 28 -5.04 18.65 12.32
CA SER A 28 -6.34 19.25 12.59
C SER A 28 -7.06 18.51 13.74
N LYS A 29 -7.92 19.25 14.46
CA LYS A 29 -8.82 18.64 15.48
C LYS A 29 -9.68 17.55 14.86
N ARG A 30 -10.11 17.73 13.60
CA ARG A 30 -10.92 16.75 12.86
C ARG A 30 -10.13 15.46 12.59
N THR A 31 -8.86 15.58 12.21
CA THR A 31 -7.97 14.42 12.00
C THR A 31 -7.81 13.64 13.31
N LEU A 32 -7.59 14.34 14.42
CA LEU A 32 -7.44 13.70 15.73
C LEU A 32 -8.73 13.01 16.19
N GLN A 33 -9.89 13.64 15.93
CA GLN A 33 -11.20 13.02 16.19
C GLN A 33 -11.41 11.79 15.32
N PHE A 34 -11.04 11.85 14.05
CA PHE A 34 -11.11 10.73 13.13
C PHE A 34 -10.26 9.55 13.61
N TYR A 35 -9.06 9.79 14.13
CA TYR A 35 -8.22 8.72 14.69
C TYR A 35 -8.82 8.07 15.94
N ASP A 36 -9.51 8.87 16.78
CA ASP A 36 -10.27 8.37 17.93
C ASP A 36 -11.49 7.53 17.48
N ASP A 37 -12.27 8.03 16.53
CA ASP A 37 -13.45 7.35 15.99
C ASP A 37 -13.07 6.03 15.29
N GLU A 38 -11.93 5.98 14.57
CA GLU A 38 -11.36 4.78 13.99
C GLU A 38 -10.73 3.83 15.04
N GLY A 39 -10.56 4.32 16.28
CA GLY A 39 -9.96 3.55 17.38
C GLY A 39 -8.49 3.22 17.18
N VAL A 40 -7.75 4.07 16.47
CA VAL A 40 -6.30 4.00 16.28
C VAL A 40 -5.58 4.74 17.40
N VAL A 41 -6.10 5.93 17.78
CA VAL A 41 -5.64 6.71 18.95
C VAL A 41 -6.87 6.99 19.80
N LYS A 42 -6.99 6.35 20.94
CA LYS A 42 -8.19 6.45 21.80
C LYS A 42 -8.09 7.62 22.76
N ALA A 43 -9.14 8.46 22.75
CA ALA A 43 -9.33 9.49 23.76
C ALA A 43 -10.21 8.98 24.91
N GLU A 44 -9.88 9.39 26.11
CA GLU A 44 -10.80 9.28 27.25
C GLU A 44 -11.87 10.39 27.20
N ARG A 45 -12.99 10.19 27.91
CA ARG A 45 -14.04 11.18 28.03
C ARG A 45 -14.05 11.76 29.44
N SER A 46 -13.96 13.10 29.54
CA SER A 46 -14.19 13.78 30.80
C SER A 46 -15.66 13.66 31.24
N GLY A 47 -15.93 13.98 32.51
CA GLY A 47 -17.31 14.06 33.01
C GLY A 47 -18.22 15.04 32.23
N SER A 48 -17.63 16.01 31.52
CA SER A 48 -18.31 16.94 30.61
C SER A 48 -18.25 16.52 29.14
N ASN A 49 -17.96 15.24 28.89
CA ASN A 49 -17.88 14.62 27.56
C ASN A 49 -16.83 15.19 26.60
N TYR A 50 -15.81 15.90 27.10
CA TYR A 50 -14.67 16.33 26.29
C TYR A 50 -13.67 15.21 26.10
N ARG A 51 -13.06 15.12 24.88
CA ARG A 51 -11.95 14.20 24.59
C ARG A 51 -10.69 14.65 25.32
N LEU A 52 -10.11 13.73 26.04
CA LEU A 52 -8.87 13.89 26.79
C LEU A 52 -7.88 12.80 26.33
N TYR A 53 -6.63 13.18 26.18
CA TYR A 53 -5.56 12.30 25.71
C TYR A 53 -4.47 12.22 26.79
N ASP A 54 -4.19 11.02 27.25
CA ASP A 54 -3.12 10.70 28.20
C ASP A 54 -1.78 10.50 27.48
N GLU A 55 -0.73 10.19 28.22
CA GLU A 55 0.60 9.94 27.65
C GLU A 55 0.64 8.74 26.72
N ARG A 56 -0.19 7.72 26.97
CA ARG A 56 -0.32 6.56 26.10
C ARG A 56 -0.91 6.94 24.75
N ALA A 57 -2.00 7.70 24.75
CA ALA A 57 -2.64 8.20 23.53
C ALA A 57 -1.67 9.10 22.72
N LEU A 58 -0.81 9.87 23.42
CA LEU A 58 0.24 10.65 22.75
C LEU A 58 1.30 9.77 22.10
N GLY A 59 1.71 8.69 22.75
CA GLY A 59 2.61 7.69 22.18
C GLY A 59 2.00 7.00 20.94
N GLU A 60 0.75 6.58 21.05
CA GLU A 60 -0.01 6.00 19.91
C GLU A 60 -0.11 7.01 18.76
N LEU A 61 -0.41 8.27 19.04
CA LEU A 61 -0.47 9.33 18.03
C LEU A 61 0.89 9.54 17.33
N TRP A 62 1.97 9.57 18.09
CA TRP A 62 3.32 9.70 17.54
C TRP A 62 3.66 8.54 16.60
N GLU A 63 3.35 7.31 16.99
CA GLU A 63 3.55 6.12 16.16
C GLU A 63 2.73 6.20 14.86
N VAL A 64 1.45 6.58 14.95
CA VAL A 64 0.58 6.79 13.78
C VAL A 64 1.17 7.82 12.82
N MET A 65 1.70 8.93 13.34
CA MET A 65 2.28 9.99 12.51
C MET A 65 3.53 9.51 11.77
N ILE A 66 4.40 8.72 12.42
CA ILE A 66 5.58 8.12 11.77
C ILE A 66 5.15 7.19 10.61
N TYR A 67 4.16 6.33 10.82
CA TYR A 67 3.66 5.45 9.77
C TYR A 67 2.98 6.21 8.63
N LYS A 68 2.26 7.30 8.95
CA LYS A 68 1.67 8.18 7.93
C LYS A 68 2.73 8.86 7.08
N GLU A 69 3.84 9.29 7.68
CA GLU A 69 4.98 9.85 6.94
C GLU A 69 5.64 8.81 6.03
N ALA A 70 5.68 7.55 6.44
CA ALA A 70 6.09 6.44 5.58
C ALA A 70 5.10 6.11 4.45
N GLY A 71 3.94 6.79 4.38
CA GLY A 71 2.93 6.60 3.34
C GLY A 71 1.95 5.46 3.57
N MET A 72 1.90 4.89 4.79
CA MET A 72 0.98 3.80 5.12
C MET A 72 -0.47 4.29 5.22
N GLU A 73 -1.41 3.45 4.84
CA GLU A 73 -2.83 3.70 5.05
C GLU A 73 -3.22 3.48 6.51
N LEU A 74 -4.26 4.18 6.98
CA LEU A 74 -4.70 4.10 8.38
C LEU A 74 -5.13 2.68 8.78
N LYS A 75 -5.69 1.94 7.84
CA LYS A 75 -6.09 0.54 8.03
C LYS A 75 -4.88 -0.37 8.31
N GLU A 76 -3.80 -0.19 7.56
CA GLU A 76 -2.54 -0.92 7.76
C GLU A 76 -1.90 -0.56 9.09
N ILE A 77 -1.87 0.74 9.43
CA ILE A 77 -1.35 1.24 10.71
C ILE A 77 -2.11 0.62 11.88
N LYS A 78 -3.44 0.57 11.82
CA LYS A 78 -4.29 -0.01 12.85
C LYS A 78 -3.99 -1.51 13.07
N GLN A 79 -3.72 -2.26 12.02
CA GLN A 79 -3.32 -3.66 12.10
C GLN A 79 -1.92 -3.79 12.71
N LEU A 80 -0.98 -2.99 12.24
CA LEU A 80 0.42 -3.00 12.68
C LEU A 80 0.57 -2.63 14.16
N MET A 81 -0.15 -1.62 14.65
CA MET A 81 -0.11 -1.23 16.07
C MET A 81 -0.64 -2.32 17.02
N ARG A 82 -1.47 -3.23 16.52
CA ARG A 82 -2.03 -4.36 17.30
C ARG A 82 -1.22 -5.65 17.16
N ALA A 83 -0.33 -5.70 16.18
CA ALA A 83 0.45 -6.89 15.87
C ALA A 83 1.56 -7.12 16.91
N PRO A 84 1.91 -8.39 17.23
CA PRO A 84 3.09 -8.74 17.99
C PRO A 84 4.37 -8.25 17.29
N GLU A 85 5.44 -8.04 18.06
CA GLU A 85 6.69 -7.47 17.55
C GLU A 85 7.34 -8.29 16.41
N GLN A 86 7.19 -9.63 16.47
CA GLN A 86 7.68 -10.53 15.41
C GLN A 86 6.93 -10.30 14.08
N GLU A 87 5.62 -10.08 14.15
CA GLU A 87 4.78 -9.82 12.98
C GLU A 87 5.05 -8.42 12.39
N LYS A 88 5.33 -7.43 13.23
CA LYS A 88 5.70 -6.08 12.78
C LYS A 88 6.93 -6.11 11.87
N LYS A 89 7.97 -6.87 12.25
CA LYS A 89 9.18 -7.01 11.44
C LYS A 89 8.89 -7.59 10.06
N LEU A 90 8.07 -8.64 9.99
CA LEU A 90 7.65 -9.23 8.72
C LEU A 90 6.85 -8.24 7.88
N PHE A 91 5.94 -7.50 8.50
CA PHE A 91 5.16 -6.46 7.83
C PHE A 91 6.07 -5.39 7.21
N TYR A 92 7.08 -4.90 7.94
CA TYR A 92 8.03 -3.92 7.40
C TYR A 92 8.77 -4.44 6.18
N GLN A 93 9.22 -5.70 6.20
CA GLN A 93 9.89 -6.31 5.05
C GLN A 93 8.96 -6.39 3.83
N MET A 94 7.70 -6.80 4.03
CA MET A 94 6.69 -6.83 2.96
C MET A 94 6.37 -5.44 2.44
N TYR A 95 6.28 -4.45 3.31
CA TYR A 95 6.01 -3.06 2.94
C TYR A 95 7.16 -2.47 2.11
N ILE A 96 8.41 -2.67 2.53
CA ILE A 96 9.59 -2.26 1.77
C ILE A 96 9.56 -2.88 0.36
N LYS A 97 9.31 -4.19 0.26
CA LYS A 97 9.17 -4.86 -1.04
C LYS A 97 8.09 -4.26 -1.92
N SER A 98 6.93 -3.91 -1.33
CA SER A 98 5.85 -3.25 -2.06
C SER A 98 6.25 -1.87 -2.58
N LEU A 99 7.08 -1.14 -1.83
CA LEU A 99 7.62 0.15 -2.27
C LEU A 99 8.62 -0.02 -3.41
N GLU A 100 9.50 -1.02 -3.34
CA GLU A 100 10.44 -1.36 -4.43
C GLU A 100 9.70 -1.69 -5.73
N GLU A 101 8.60 -2.46 -5.64
CA GLU A 101 7.74 -2.77 -6.78
C GLU A 101 7.05 -1.50 -7.35
N LYS A 102 6.64 -0.57 -6.48
CA LYS A 102 6.09 0.74 -6.92
C LYS A 102 7.15 1.58 -7.61
N ILE A 103 8.36 1.65 -7.06
CA ILE A 103 9.49 2.39 -7.66
C ILE A 103 9.76 1.84 -9.06
N LYS A 104 9.94 0.52 -9.20
CA LYS A 104 10.18 -0.13 -10.49
C LYS A 104 9.09 0.17 -11.52
N ARG A 105 7.81 0.17 -11.08
CA ARG A 105 6.70 0.51 -11.97
C ARG A 105 6.75 1.98 -12.41
N LEU A 106 7.07 2.90 -11.50
CA LEU A 106 7.19 4.33 -11.83
C LEU A 106 8.37 4.61 -12.76
N GLU A 107 9.48 3.90 -12.59
CA GLU A 107 10.63 3.94 -13.49
C GLU A 107 10.23 3.51 -14.90
N GLY A 108 9.55 2.38 -15.05
CA GLY A 108 9.04 1.93 -16.34
C GLY A 108 8.06 2.93 -16.98
N GLN A 109 7.18 3.55 -16.19
CA GLN A 109 6.29 4.60 -16.71
C GLN A 109 7.07 5.83 -17.21
N ARG A 110 8.10 6.24 -16.48
CA ARG A 110 8.99 7.34 -16.87
C ARG A 110 9.70 7.03 -18.18
N GLU A 111 10.27 5.83 -18.31
CA GLU A 111 10.97 5.38 -19.50
C GLU A 111 10.03 5.35 -20.71
N TRP A 112 8.80 4.84 -20.53
CA TRP A 112 7.79 4.82 -21.58
C TRP A 112 7.43 6.24 -22.08
N ILE A 113 7.25 7.19 -21.17
CA ILE A 113 6.98 8.58 -21.56
C ILE A 113 8.20 9.22 -22.26
N SER A 114 9.42 8.93 -21.78
CA SER A 114 10.66 9.39 -22.42
C SER A 114 10.80 8.83 -23.84
N PHE A 115 10.44 7.58 -24.06
CA PHE A 115 10.40 6.96 -25.38
C PHE A 115 9.43 7.70 -26.33
N ILE A 116 8.19 7.93 -25.89
CA ILE A 116 7.19 8.67 -26.67
C ILE A 116 7.68 10.08 -27.01
N MET A 117 8.33 10.76 -26.06
CA MET A 117 8.86 12.11 -26.26
C MET A 117 9.97 12.13 -27.32
N THR A 118 10.80 11.10 -27.38
CA THR A 118 11.93 11.03 -28.30
C THR A 118 11.54 10.50 -29.70
N HIS A 119 10.67 9.51 -29.76
CA HIS A 119 10.35 8.78 -30.99
C HIS A 119 8.93 9.06 -31.53
N GLY A 120 8.13 9.81 -30.75
CA GLY A 120 6.71 10.04 -31.07
C GLY A 120 5.82 8.85 -30.67
N PHE A 121 4.53 8.98 -30.95
CA PHE A 121 3.58 7.91 -30.68
C PHE A 121 3.81 6.70 -31.59
N PRO A 122 3.78 5.46 -31.06
CA PRO A 122 3.78 4.27 -31.88
C PRO A 122 2.64 4.28 -32.90
N LYS A 123 2.89 3.75 -34.09
CA LYS A 123 1.85 3.61 -35.10
C LYS A 123 0.75 2.67 -34.63
N VAL A 124 -0.49 2.98 -34.97
CA VAL A 124 -1.63 2.09 -34.75
C VAL A 124 -1.35 0.76 -35.47
N PRO A 125 -1.36 -0.38 -34.78
CA PRO A 125 -1.11 -1.66 -35.43
C PRO A 125 -2.24 -2.00 -36.40
N GLU A 126 -1.88 -2.64 -37.51
CA GLU A 126 -2.86 -3.26 -38.36
C GLU A 126 -3.62 -4.34 -37.58
N ASN A 127 -4.93 -4.45 -37.80
CA ASN A 127 -5.79 -5.40 -37.08
C ASN A 127 -5.33 -6.85 -37.35
N GLU A 128 -4.55 -7.40 -36.46
CA GLU A 128 -4.29 -8.84 -36.40
C GLU A 128 -5.40 -9.48 -35.57
N GLU A 129 -6.10 -10.44 -36.16
CA GLU A 129 -7.18 -11.16 -35.48
C GLU A 129 -6.71 -11.77 -34.17
N GLY A 130 -7.35 -11.40 -33.05
CA GLY A 130 -7.14 -11.99 -31.73
C GLY A 130 -6.20 -11.25 -30.78
N VAL A 131 -5.60 -10.13 -31.18
CA VAL A 131 -4.76 -9.29 -30.29
C VAL A 131 -5.44 -7.95 -30.04
N THR A 132 -5.67 -7.61 -28.77
CA THR A 132 -6.27 -6.33 -28.41
C THR A 132 -5.23 -5.21 -28.40
N TYR A 133 -5.65 -3.96 -28.61
CA TYR A 133 -4.77 -2.78 -28.45
C TYR A 133 -4.11 -2.71 -27.07
N LYS A 134 -4.82 -3.13 -26.03
CA LYS A 134 -4.29 -3.20 -24.67
C LYS A 134 -3.10 -4.16 -24.55
N GLU A 135 -3.20 -5.33 -25.16
CA GLU A 135 -2.11 -6.32 -25.20
C GLU A 135 -0.92 -5.80 -26.00
N ARG A 136 -1.18 -5.17 -27.17
CA ARG A 136 -0.12 -4.61 -28.01
C ARG A 136 0.60 -3.42 -27.32
N ILE A 137 -0.12 -2.55 -26.63
CA ILE A 137 0.49 -1.46 -25.84
C ILE A 137 1.35 -2.04 -24.70
N ALA A 138 0.88 -3.07 -24.01
CA ALA A 138 1.65 -3.72 -22.97
C ALA A 138 2.94 -4.36 -23.49
N GLU A 139 2.92 -4.98 -24.66
CA GLU A 139 4.11 -5.53 -25.33
C GLU A 139 5.12 -4.44 -25.69
N LEU A 140 4.65 -3.32 -26.28
CA LEU A 140 5.50 -2.20 -26.65
C LEU A 140 6.15 -1.57 -25.40
N SER A 141 5.37 -1.28 -24.36
CA SER A 141 5.91 -0.71 -23.14
C SER A 141 6.90 -1.63 -22.44
N CYS A 142 6.72 -2.95 -22.51
CA CYS A 142 7.63 -3.92 -21.94
C CYS A 142 8.97 -3.99 -22.69
N ARG A 143 8.96 -3.95 -24.02
CA ARG A 143 10.19 -3.99 -24.83
C ARG A 143 11.08 -2.80 -24.57
N GLU A 144 10.52 -1.61 -24.50
CA GLU A 144 11.25 -0.37 -24.30
C GLU A 144 11.80 -0.19 -22.87
N THR A 145 11.10 -0.74 -21.86
CA THR A 145 11.50 -0.61 -20.46
C THR A 145 12.43 -1.71 -19.97
N CYS A 146 12.47 -2.88 -20.65
CA CYS A 146 13.27 -4.03 -20.19
C CYS A 146 14.60 -4.19 -20.91
N GLY A 147 14.88 -3.44 -21.98
CA GLY A 147 16.09 -3.66 -22.80
C GLY A 147 16.16 -5.10 -23.34
N GLU A 148 17.15 -5.41 -24.19
CA GLU A 148 17.33 -6.74 -24.81
C GLU A 148 17.65 -7.90 -23.83
N ALA A 149 17.71 -7.63 -22.51
CA ALA A 149 17.92 -8.65 -21.48
C ALA A 149 16.62 -9.37 -21.11
N GLY A 150 16.22 -10.29 -21.91
CA GLY A 150 15.18 -11.29 -21.93
C GLY A 150 14.49 -11.78 -20.65
N SER A 151 13.98 -10.89 -19.79
CA SER A 151 13.13 -11.27 -18.65
C SER A 151 11.84 -10.46 -18.60
N CYS A 152 11.13 -10.39 -19.72
CA CYS A 152 9.74 -9.95 -19.69
C CYS A 152 8.91 -11.10 -19.10
N ARG A 153 8.36 -10.92 -17.89
CA ARG A 153 7.40 -11.87 -17.33
C ARG A 153 6.24 -12.02 -18.31
N LYS A 154 5.88 -13.26 -18.62
CA LYS A 154 4.73 -13.63 -19.45
C LYS A 154 3.55 -12.72 -19.13
N THR A 155 3.04 -12.00 -20.11
CA THR A 155 1.91 -11.10 -19.94
C THR A 155 0.67 -11.94 -19.56
N ALA A 156 -0.29 -11.32 -18.88
CA ALA A 156 -1.56 -11.98 -18.50
C ALA A 156 -2.30 -12.61 -19.69
N GLY A 157 -1.97 -12.21 -20.93
CA GLY A 157 -2.47 -12.78 -22.17
C GLY A 157 -1.90 -14.16 -22.49
N GLU A 158 -0.61 -14.39 -22.25
CA GLU A 158 0.00 -15.71 -22.46
C GLU A 158 -0.53 -16.74 -21.46
N SER A 159 -0.72 -16.32 -20.20
CA SER A 159 -1.30 -17.18 -19.16
C SER A 159 -2.74 -17.61 -19.53
N ARG A 160 -3.56 -16.70 -20.07
CA ARG A 160 -4.91 -17.02 -20.55
C ARG A 160 -4.91 -17.87 -21.84
N ARG A 161 -3.92 -17.69 -22.73
CA ARG A 161 -3.75 -18.57 -23.90
C ARG A 161 -3.34 -19.98 -23.51
N GLU A 162 -2.41 -20.11 -22.59
CA GLU A 162 -2.00 -21.42 -22.05
C GLU A 162 -3.15 -22.11 -21.32
N GLU A 163 -3.98 -21.36 -20.58
CA GLU A 163 -5.16 -21.87 -19.88
C GLU A 163 -6.27 -22.30 -20.87
N LYS A 164 -6.56 -21.50 -21.91
CA LYS A 164 -7.48 -21.88 -22.99
C LYS A 164 -6.98 -23.08 -23.82
N LEU A 165 -5.68 -23.17 -24.07
CA LEU A 165 -5.08 -24.33 -24.76
C LEU A 165 -5.10 -25.61 -23.90
N LYS A 166 -4.97 -25.48 -22.58
CA LYS A 166 -5.16 -26.60 -21.64
C LYS A 166 -6.60 -27.07 -21.59
N ASP A 167 -7.55 -26.12 -21.60
CA ASP A 167 -9.00 -26.45 -21.66
C ASP A 167 -9.42 -27.15 -22.97
N LEU A 168 -8.75 -26.86 -24.07
CA LEU A 168 -8.99 -27.50 -25.35
C LEU A 168 -8.31 -28.88 -25.51
N ARG A 169 -7.23 -29.13 -24.73
CA ARG A 169 -6.50 -30.40 -24.74
C ARG A 169 -7.10 -31.49 -23.85
N ASN A 170 -7.95 -31.14 -22.89
CA ASN A 170 -8.51 -32.12 -21.96
C ASN A 170 -10.01 -31.94 -21.72
N PRO A 171 -10.87 -32.26 -22.70
CA PRO A 171 -12.34 -32.18 -22.55
C PRO A 171 -12.89 -33.17 -21.50
N ALA A 172 -12.12 -34.18 -21.08
CA ALA A 172 -12.56 -35.22 -20.17
C ALA A 172 -12.59 -34.80 -18.67
N GLU A 173 -11.81 -33.81 -18.27
CA GLU A 173 -11.77 -33.33 -16.87
C GLU A 173 -12.92 -32.39 -16.48
N LYS A 174 -13.64 -31.81 -17.44
CA LYS A 174 -14.81 -30.96 -17.17
C LYS A 174 -16.05 -31.75 -16.72
N ALA A 175 -16.11 -33.05 -16.97
CA ALA A 175 -17.26 -33.88 -16.62
C ALA A 175 -17.31 -34.33 -15.16
N VAL A 176 -16.21 -34.16 -14.37
CA VAL A 176 -16.10 -34.69 -13.00
C VAL A 176 -16.41 -33.63 -11.93
N ARG A 177 -16.62 -32.35 -12.26
CA ARG A 177 -16.90 -31.30 -11.26
C ARG A 177 -18.38 -30.93 -11.06
N HIS A 178 -19.29 -31.71 -11.64
CA HIS A 178 -20.74 -31.55 -11.46
C HIS A 178 -21.40 -32.88 -11.08
N PHE A 179 -20.93 -33.51 -9.99
CA PHE A 179 -21.69 -34.46 -9.19
C PHE A 179 -21.41 -34.22 -7.70
#